data_117a67b775da4f9a3d1ab18be45097aa
#
_entry.id   117a67b775da4f9a3d1ab18be45097aa
#
_cell.length_a   1.000
_cell.length_b   1.000
_cell.length_c   1.000
_cell.angle_alpha   90.00
_cell.angle_beta   90.00
_cell.angle_gamma   90.00
#
_symmetry.space_group_name_H-M   'P 1'
#
loop_
_entity.id
_entity.type
_entity.pdbx_description
1 polymer ?
#
loop_
_entity_poly.entity_id
_entity_poly.type
_entity_poly.pdbx_seq_one_letter_code
_entity_poly.pdbx_strand_id
1 'polypeptide(L)'
;VLPEGVGALYSAINPPMWWSPSFGRESDAAIMTAFVTGDWARELHALGEEAALERGFQTLQTELGRELPAPEAAHMVNWIDDPFALGGYSVAPPGAQGAREMLAQPIDNRVFWAGEATAPNAWSSTVHGAYASGRRAAAEILVMLDR
;
A
#
# COMPACT_ATOMS: atom_id res chain seq x y z
N VAL A 1 13.58 14.19 -11.22
CA VAL A 1 13.57 14.69 -9.84
C VAL A 1 14.66 14.01 -9.02
N LEU A 2 14.68 12.68 -8.99
CA LEU A 2 15.74 11.91 -8.33
C LEU A 2 17.05 11.93 -9.14
N PRO A 3 18.23 11.67 -8.52
CA PRO A 3 19.48 11.48 -9.23
C PRO A 3 19.39 10.37 -10.27
N GLU A 4 20.25 10.43 -11.28
CA GLU A 4 20.33 9.39 -12.32
C GLU A 4 20.58 8.00 -11.69
N GLY A 5 19.84 7.00 -12.16
CA GLY A 5 19.92 5.63 -11.64
C GLY A 5 19.20 5.39 -10.31
N VAL A 6 18.58 6.42 -9.72
CA VAL A 6 17.83 6.31 -8.46
C VAL A 6 16.33 6.28 -8.74
N GLY A 7 15.67 5.18 -8.40
CA GLY A 7 14.23 5.00 -8.60
C GLY A 7 13.39 5.26 -7.35
N ALA A 8 14.00 5.23 -6.16
CA ALA A 8 13.31 5.45 -4.89
C ALA A 8 14.21 6.17 -3.87
N LEU A 9 13.57 6.85 -2.93
CA LEU A 9 14.18 7.55 -1.80
C LEU A 9 13.48 7.09 -0.52
N TYR A 10 14.25 6.82 0.53
CA TYR A 10 13.75 6.56 1.87
C TYR A 10 14.20 7.66 2.82
N SER A 11 13.30 8.07 3.69
CA SER A 11 13.47 9.20 4.59
C SER A 11 13.16 8.82 6.04
N ALA A 12 13.77 9.51 6.98
CA ALA A 12 13.41 9.45 8.40
C ALA A 12 12.32 10.44 8.81
N ILE A 13 11.82 11.24 7.87
CA ILE A 13 10.72 12.20 8.08
C ILE A 13 9.50 11.83 7.22
N ASN A 14 8.33 12.30 7.62
CA ASN A 14 7.07 12.00 6.96
C ASN A 14 6.83 12.94 5.76
N PRO A 15 6.64 12.41 4.52
CA PRO A 15 6.55 11.02 4.07
C PRO A 15 7.88 10.25 4.03
N PRO A 16 7.88 8.95 4.45
CA PRO A 16 9.11 8.19 4.62
C PRO A 16 9.63 7.53 3.34
N MET A 17 8.81 7.43 2.31
CA MET A 17 9.17 6.71 1.09
C MET A 17 8.64 7.45 -0.13
N TRP A 18 9.51 7.56 -1.13
CA TRP A 18 9.21 8.15 -2.42
C TRP A 18 9.73 7.29 -3.55
N TRP A 19 9.04 7.25 -4.67
CA TRP A 19 9.54 6.64 -5.89
C TRP A 19 9.08 7.39 -7.13
N SER A 20 9.80 7.17 -8.23
CA SER A 20 9.36 7.60 -9.56
C SER A 20 8.63 6.46 -10.25
N PRO A 21 7.33 6.59 -10.57
CA PRO A 21 6.59 5.57 -11.32
C PRO A 21 7.15 5.33 -12.73
N SER A 22 7.88 6.30 -13.28
CA SER A 22 8.50 6.23 -14.59
C SER A 22 9.95 5.73 -14.56
N PHE A 23 10.48 5.31 -13.39
CA PHE A 23 11.85 4.78 -13.32
C PHE A 23 12.06 3.59 -14.26
N GLY A 24 13.11 3.66 -15.09
CA GLY A 24 13.40 2.65 -16.11
C GLY A 24 12.49 2.67 -17.33
N ARG A 25 11.69 3.71 -17.52
CA ARG A 25 10.82 3.93 -18.68
C ARG A 25 11.09 5.31 -19.28
N GLU A 26 10.91 5.45 -20.59
CA GLU A 26 10.87 6.78 -21.21
C GLU A 26 9.61 7.52 -20.75
N SER A 27 9.78 8.74 -20.28
CA SER A 27 8.68 9.60 -19.83
C SER A 27 9.10 11.05 -19.87
N ASP A 28 8.28 11.90 -20.46
CA ASP A 28 8.46 13.36 -20.45
C ASP A 28 8.00 13.99 -19.12
N ALA A 29 7.29 13.21 -18.28
CA ALA A 29 6.77 13.69 -17.01
C ALA A 29 7.67 13.28 -15.83
N ALA A 30 8.03 14.24 -15.00
CA ALA A 30 8.76 14.06 -13.76
C ALA A 30 7.78 13.79 -12.60
N ILE A 31 7.33 12.55 -12.45
CA ILE A 31 6.35 12.16 -11.42
C ILE A 31 7.07 11.61 -10.21
N MET A 32 6.65 12.04 -9.02
CA MET A 32 7.06 11.49 -7.73
C MET A 32 5.83 11.02 -6.96
N THR A 33 5.90 9.83 -6.40
CA THR A 33 4.86 9.26 -5.54
C THR A 33 5.39 9.12 -4.13
N ALA A 34 4.72 9.72 -3.15
CA ALA A 34 4.95 9.46 -1.75
C ALA A 34 4.08 8.28 -1.27
N PHE A 35 4.65 7.42 -0.45
CA PHE A 35 3.91 6.32 0.18
C PHE A 35 4.02 6.42 1.69
N VAL A 36 2.87 6.40 2.33
CA VAL A 36 2.75 6.61 3.77
C VAL A 36 1.78 5.61 4.38
N THR A 37 2.13 5.07 5.53
CA THR A 37 1.31 4.10 6.26
C THR A 37 1.29 4.37 7.76
N GLY A 38 0.39 3.69 8.48
CA GLY A 38 0.34 3.75 9.94
C GLY A 38 0.01 5.13 10.49
N ASP A 39 0.68 5.52 11.57
CA ASP A 39 0.42 6.79 12.25
C ASP A 39 0.80 8.00 11.39
N TRP A 40 1.84 7.89 10.58
CA TRP A 40 2.23 8.94 9.66
C TRP A 40 1.19 9.22 8.56
N ALA A 41 0.47 8.18 8.11
CA ALA A 41 -0.66 8.38 7.21
C ALA A 41 -1.82 9.11 7.90
N ARG A 42 -2.10 8.78 9.18
CA ARG A 42 -3.10 9.48 9.98
C ARG A 42 -2.74 10.94 10.23
N GLU A 43 -1.47 11.23 10.48
CA GLU A 43 -0.97 12.61 10.63
C GLU A 43 -1.21 13.44 9.37
N LEU A 44 -0.84 12.92 8.19
CA LEU A 44 -1.08 13.63 6.94
C LEU A 44 -2.56 13.76 6.62
N HIS A 45 -3.34 12.71 6.85
CA HIS A 45 -4.79 12.76 6.68
C HIS A 45 -5.43 13.86 7.55
N ALA A 46 -5.00 14.01 8.80
CA ALA A 46 -5.50 15.04 9.71
C ALA A 46 -5.22 16.47 9.26
N LEU A 47 -4.21 16.70 8.41
CA LEU A 47 -3.92 18.02 7.85
C LEU A 47 -4.90 18.43 6.74
N GLY A 48 -5.60 17.47 6.12
CA GLY A 48 -6.33 17.67 4.88
C GLY A 48 -5.42 17.63 3.64
N GLU A 49 -6.02 17.44 2.45
CA GLU A 49 -5.28 17.17 1.22
C GLU A 49 -4.25 18.24 0.87
N GLU A 50 -4.65 19.51 0.87
CA GLU A 50 -3.78 20.62 0.48
C GLU A 50 -2.52 20.71 1.37
N ALA A 51 -2.70 20.70 2.69
CA ALA A 51 -1.58 20.81 3.64
C ALA A 51 -0.73 19.52 3.67
N ALA A 52 -1.32 18.35 3.42
CA ALA A 52 -0.57 17.10 3.30
C ALA A 52 0.31 17.09 2.05
N LEU A 53 -0.20 17.55 0.91
CA LEU A 53 0.57 17.69 -0.34
C LEU A 53 1.70 18.68 -0.20
N GLU A 54 1.45 19.85 0.41
CA GLU A 54 2.48 20.84 0.69
C GLU A 54 3.58 20.29 1.62
N ARG A 55 3.20 19.61 2.70
CA ARG A 55 4.13 18.92 3.59
C ARG A 55 4.98 17.90 2.84
N GLY A 56 4.35 17.08 2.00
CA GLY A 56 5.06 16.12 1.16
C GLY A 56 6.08 16.80 0.26
N PHE A 57 5.70 17.85 -0.45
CA PHE A 57 6.60 18.60 -1.33
C PHE A 57 7.79 19.19 -0.58
N GLN A 58 7.56 19.82 0.57
CA GLN A 58 8.62 20.37 1.44
C GLN A 58 9.58 19.29 1.95
N THR A 59 9.04 18.12 2.33
CA THR A 59 9.86 16.98 2.74
C THR A 59 10.75 16.50 1.60
N LEU A 60 10.20 16.37 0.39
CA LEU A 60 10.99 15.96 -0.78
C LEU A 60 12.14 16.93 -1.08
N GLN A 61 11.89 18.25 -1.00
CA GLN A 61 12.94 19.26 -1.18
C GLN A 61 14.03 19.15 -0.11
N THR A 62 13.63 18.96 1.15
CA THR A 62 14.55 18.78 2.28
C THR A 62 15.45 17.56 2.07
N GLU A 63 14.89 16.43 1.70
CA GLU A 63 15.64 15.19 1.47
C GLU A 63 16.59 15.28 0.27
N LEU A 64 16.20 16.03 -0.76
CA LEU A 64 17.06 16.26 -1.93
C LEU A 64 18.09 17.38 -1.72
N GLY A 65 17.99 18.13 -0.62
CA GLY A 65 18.88 19.26 -0.31
C GLY A 65 18.83 20.38 -1.34
N ARG A 66 17.71 20.55 -2.04
CA ARG A 66 17.53 21.58 -3.09
C ARG A 66 16.09 21.96 -3.27
N GLU A 67 15.86 23.18 -3.76
CA GLU A 67 14.56 23.62 -4.22
C GLU A 67 14.16 22.88 -5.50
N LEU A 68 12.87 22.58 -5.60
CA LEU A 68 12.25 22.03 -6.79
C LEU A 68 11.26 23.05 -7.37
N PRO A 69 11.03 23.04 -8.69
CA PRO A 69 9.94 23.80 -9.27
C PRO A 69 8.62 23.35 -8.67
N ALA A 70 7.67 24.27 -8.57
CA ALA A 70 6.33 23.94 -8.10
C ALA A 70 5.73 22.82 -8.95
N PRO A 71 5.03 21.84 -8.36
CA PRO A 71 4.38 20.79 -9.11
C PRO A 71 3.26 21.37 -9.98
N GLU A 72 3.16 20.91 -11.23
CA GLU A 72 2.08 21.30 -12.15
C GLU A 72 0.72 20.74 -11.68
N ALA A 73 0.75 19.57 -11.05
CA ALA A 73 -0.41 18.92 -10.44
C ALA A 73 0.04 18.04 -9.26
N ALA A 74 -0.82 17.93 -8.26
CA ALA A 74 -0.64 17.03 -7.14
C ALA A 74 -1.99 16.42 -6.73
N HIS A 75 -1.98 15.21 -6.26
CA HIS A 75 -3.18 14.50 -5.82
C HIS A 75 -2.86 13.55 -4.67
N MET A 76 -3.79 13.45 -3.71
CA MET A 76 -3.70 12.54 -2.59
C MET A 76 -4.75 11.43 -2.73
N VAL A 77 -4.31 10.16 -2.71
CA VAL A 77 -5.21 9.02 -2.61
C VAL A 77 -5.30 8.61 -1.15
N ASN A 78 -6.49 8.74 -0.58
CA ASN A 78 -6.74 8.45 0.83
C ASN A 78 -7.65 7.23 1.01
N TRP A 79 -7.06 6.07 1.17
CA TRP A 79 -7.79 4.82 1.39
C TRP A 79 -8.48 4.72 2.75
N ILE A 80 -8.15 5.61 3.71
CA ILE A 80 -8.77 5.64 5.04
C ILE A 80 -10.23 6.10 4.93
N ASP A 81 -10.53 7.03 4.02
CA ASP A 81 -11.86 7.58 3.81
C ASP A 81 -12.73 6.77 2.84
N ASP A 82 -12.14 5.79 2.16
CA ASP A 82 -12.91 4.89 1.30
C ASP A 82 -13.76 3.95 2.17
N PRO A 83 -15.11 4.01 2.08
CA PRO A 83 -15.99 3.26 2.97
C PRO A 83 -15.94 1.75 2.78
N PHE A 84 -15.35 1.27 1.68
CA PHE A 84 -15.20 -0.14 1.38
C PHE A 84 -13.79 -0.67 1.65
N ALA A 85 -12.78 0.19 1.63
CA ALA A 85 -11.39 -0.18 1.88
C ALA A 85 -10.98 0.04 3.35
N LEU A 86 -11.29 1.19 3.93
CA LEU A 86 -10.94 1.60 5.30
C LEU A 86 -9.44 1.47 5.62
N GLY A 87 -8.61 1.49 4.59
CA GLY A 87 -7.16 1.32 4.69
C GLY A 87 -6.55 0.70 3.44
N GLY A 88 -5.25 0.47 3.44
CA GLY A 88 -4.49 -0.03 2.30
C GLY A 88 -4.47 -1.56 2.24
N TYR A 89 -3.74 -2.20 3.14
CA TYR A 89 -3.55 -3.64 3.20
C TYR A 89 -3.45 -4.14 4.64
N SER A 90 -3.62 -5.47 4.82
CA SER A 90 -3.63 -6.06 6.15
C SER A 90 -2.24 -6.11 6.80
N VAL A 91 -2.18 -5.81 8.09
CA VAL A 91 -0.98 -5.94 8.93
C VAL A 91 -1.28 -6.87 10.09
N ALA A 92 -0.41 -7.84 10.32
CA ALA A 92 -0.47 -8.69 11.51
C ALA A 92 0.33 -8.02 12.64
N PRO A 93 -0.31 -7.60 13.75
CA PRO A 93 0.40 -7.01 14.87
C PRO A 93 1.27 -8.04 15.60
N PRO A 94 2.20 -7.61 16.46
CA PRO A 94 2.94 -8.52 17.31
C PRO A 94 1.99 -9.43 18.12
N GLY A 95 2.29 -10.73 18.16
CA GLY A 95 1.47 -11.74 18.85
C GLY A 95 0.35 -12.34 17.99
N ALA A 96 0.17 -11.91 16.75
CA ALA A 96 -0.87 -12.43 15.84
C ALA A 96 -0.39 -13.61 14.96
N GLN A 97 0.58 -14.41 15.42
CA GLN A 97 0.98 -15.62 14.71
C GLN A 97 -0.21 -16.57 14.54
N GLY A 98 -0.39 -17.10 13.32
CA GLY A 98 -1.51 -17.98 12.99
C GLY A 98 -2.85 -17.30 12.71
N ALA A 99 -2.97 -15.98 12.90
CA ALA A 99 -4.23 -15.26 12.66
C ALA A 99 -4.68 -15.32 11.20
N ARG A 100 -3.76 -15.27 10.25
CA ARG A 100 -4.06 -15.36 8.81
C ARG A 100 -4.54 -16.76 8.41
N GLU A 101 -3.92 -17.76 8.95
CA GLU A 101 -4.30 -19.16 8.77
C GLU A 101 -5.69 -19.43 9.37
N MET A 102 -5.98 -18.84 10.54
CA MET A 102 -7.30 -18.91 11.15
C MET A 102 -8.36 -18.18 10.34
N LEU A 103 -8.05 -16.97 9.86
CA LEU A 103 -8.93 -16.19 9.02
C LEU A 103 -9.23 -16.89 7.68
N ALA A 104 -8.29 -17.68 7.18
CA ALA A 104 -8.44 -18.40 5.93
C ALA A 104 -9.37 -19.63 6.02
N GLN A 105 -9.71 -20.10 7.23
CA GLN A 105 -10.50 -21.32 7.39
C GLN A 105 -11.97 -21.09 6.99
N PRO A 106 -12.58 -22.03 6.23
CA PRO A 106 -13.99 -21.97 5.94
C PRO A 106 -14.86 -22.06 7.20
N ILE A 107 -15.99 -21.34 7.21
CA ILE A 107 -16.99 -21.43 8.27
C ILE A 107 -18.08 -22.40 7.82
N ASP A 108 -18.28 -23.48 8.57
CA ASP A 108 -19.31 -24.51 8.36
C ASP A 108 -19.33 -25.08 6.92
N ASN A 109 -18.20 -25.03 6.22
CA ASN A 109 -18.09 -25.37 4.79
C ASN A 109 -19.10 -24.64 3.89
N ARG A 110 -19.53 -23.46 4.26
CA ARG A 110 -20.49 -22.63 3.54
C ARG A 110 -19.95 -21.24 3.19
N VAL A 111 -19.07 -20.71 4.02
CA VAL A 111 -18.43 -19.41 3.80
C VAL A 111 -16.94 -19.64 3.61
N PHE A 112 -16.41 -19.15 2.51
CA PHE A 112 -15.00 -19.29 2.15
C PHE A 112 -14.37 -17.92 1.99
N TRP A 113 -13.14 -17.78 2.41
CA TRP A 113 -12.43 -16.51 2.48
C TRP A 113 -11.30 -16.45 1.47
N ALA A 114 -11.21 -15.34 0.76
CA ALA A 114 -10.10 -15.03 -0.14
C ALA A 114 -9.68 -13.57 0.02
N GLY A 115 -8.48 -13.25 -0.37
CA GLY A 115 -7.88 -11.94 -0.24
C GLY A 115 -6.48 -12.04 0.34
N GLU A 116 -5.68 -10.98 0.23
CA GLU A 116 -4.29 -10.97 0.69
C GLU A 116 -4.16 -11.24 2.20
N ALA A 117 -5.17 -10.85 3.00
CA ALA A 117 -5.20 -11.07 4.43
C ALA A 117 -5.26 -12.56 4.82
N THR A 118 -5.76 -13.43 3.91
CA THR A 118 -5.86 -14.88 4.10
C THR A 118 -4.73 -15.65 3.42
N ALA A 119 -3.75 -14.95 2.85
CA ALA A 119 -2.56 -15.54 2.26
C ALA A 119 -1.52 -15.87 3.35
N PRO A 120 -0.59 -16.82 3.10
CA PRO A 120 0.55 -17.05 3.99
C PRO A 120 1.33 -15.76 4.24
N ASN A 121 1.94 -15.63 5.43
CA ASN A 121 2.65 -14.41 5.84
C ASN A 121 3.67 -13.91 4.81
N ALA A 122 4.37 -14.80 4.11
CA ALA A 122 5.35 -14.42 3.09
C ALA A 122 4.72 -13.75 1.86
N TRP A 123 3.42 -13.93 1.63
CA TRP A 123 2.68 -13.41 0.46
C TRP A 123 1.54 -12.47 0.85
N SER A 124 1.35 -12.22 2.14
CA SER A 124 0.36 -11.28 2.61
C SER A 124 0.66 -9.86 2.12
N SER A 125 -0.36 -9.02 2.07
CA SER A 125 -0.25 -7.62 1.63
C SER A 125 0.21 -7.44 0.18
N THR A 126 0.03 -8.49 -0.67
CA THR A 126 0.46 -8.50 -2.07
C THR A 126 -0.62 -8.98 -3.02
N VAL A 127 -0.52 -8.57 -4.28
CA VAL A 127 -1.42 -9.01 -5.35
C VAL A 127 -1.33 -10.52 -5.58
N HIS A 128 -0.12 -11.08 -5.59
CA HIS A 128 0.07 -12.52 -5.78
C HIS A 128 -0.46 -13.35 -4.61
N GLY A 129 -0.39 -12.83 -3.39
CA GLY A 129 -1.03 -13.45 -2.23
C GLY A 129 -2.55 -13.46 -2.34
N ALA A 130 -3.16 -12.34 -2.74
CA ALA A 130 -4.59 -12.27 -3.01
C ALA A 130 -5.01 -13.30 -4.09
N TYR A 131 -4.28 -13.38 -5.20
CA TYR A 131 -4.53 -14.35 -6.27
C TYR A 131 -4.41 -15.81 -5.78
N ALA A 132 -3.35 -16.14 -5.06
CA ALA A 132 -3.14 -17.48 -4.52
C ALA A 132 -4.25 -17.89 -3.55
N SER A 133 -4.70 -16.97 -2.68
CA SER A 133 -5.80 -17.21 -1.74
C SER A 133 -7.13 -17.45 -2.46
N GLY A 134 -7.38 -16.74 -3.56
CA GLY A 134 -8.56 -16.96 -4.40
C GLY A 134 -8.56 -18.36 -5.03
N ARG A 135 -7.43 -18.81 -5.54
CA ARG A 135 -7.28 -20.19 -6.06
C ARG A 135 -7.50 -21.24 -4.98
N ARG A 136 -6.98 -21.02 -3.77
CA ARG A 136 -7.20 -21.90 -2.62
C ARG A 136 -8.70 -22.01 -2.30
N ALA A 137 -9.38 -20.87 -2.12
CA ALA A 137 -10.80 -20.83 -1.78
C ALA A 137 -11.65 -21.52 -2.87
N ALA A 138 -11.34 -21.34 -4.16
CA ALA A 138 -12.01 -22.00 -5.25
C ALA A 138 -11.82 -23.54 -5.18
N ALA A 139 -10.61 -24.01 -4.89
CA ALA A 139 -10.35 -25.45 -4.73
C ALA A 139 -11.12 -26.06 -3.54
N GLU A 140 -11.20 -25.34 -2.42
CA GLU A 140 -11.98 -25.75 -1.24
C GLU A 140 -13.47 -25.89 -1.59
N ILE A 141 -14.04 -24.94 -2.34
CA ILE A 141 -15.44 -24.99 -2.81
C ILE A 141 -15.68 -26.19 -3.72
N LEU A 142 -14.79 -26.43 -4.69
CA LEU A 142 -14.94 -27.57 -5.61
C LEU A 142 -14.94 -28.89 -4.86
N VAL A 143 -14.07 -29.10 -3.90
CA VAL A 143 -14.05 -30.31 -3.06
C VAL A 143 -15.38 -30.49 -2.29
N MET A 144 -16.07 -29.40 -1.96
CA MET A 144 -17.36 -29.46 -1.26
C MET A 144 -18.51 -29.81 -2.21
N LEU A 145 -18.46 -29.35 -3.46
CA LEU A 145 -19.49 -29.61 -4.47
C LEU A 145 -19.43 -31.03 -5.02
N ASP A 146 -18.28 -31.69 -4.95
CA ASP A 146 -18.06 -33.07 -5.40
C ASP A 146 -18.49 -34.13 -4.35
N ARG A 147 -19.02 -33.71 -3.20
CA ARG A 147 -19.52 -34.59 -2.13
C ARG A 147 -21.03 -34.68 -2.14
#